data_e662c5e0c12e6e51286057b7d99d5133
#
_entry.id   e662c5e0c12e6e51286057b7d99d5133
#
_cell.length_a   1.000
_cell.length_b   1.000
_cell.length_c   1.000
_cell.angle_alpha   90.00
_cell.angle_beta   90.00
_cell.angle_gamma   90.00
#
_symmetry.space_group_name_H-M   'P 1'
#
loop_
_entity.id
_entity.type
_entity.pdbx_description
1 polymer ?
#
loop_
_entity_poly.entity_id
_entity_poly.type
_entity_poly.pdbx_seq_one_letter_code
_entity_poly.pdbx_strand_id
1 'polypeptide(L)'
;MKTLNLNFFKKTVFVGALLAAGTWLLVASYYGWPVSTTHSIVGAIIGFAAVGVGVDAVEWGKVGGIVGSWVVTPVLAGILAYLIFMSAQRLIFDTENPLANAKKYVPFYMAFAALMMALVTVTKGLTHVGLNLSSEQNFMIAGGIAAIVGVAGKIAISRVYIDPQAD
;
A
#
# COMPACT_ATOMS: atom_id res chain seq x y z
N MET A 1 43.06 17.87 8.97
CA MET A 1 41.86 17.05 8.91
C MET A 1 41.29 17.15 7.50
N LYS A 2 41.32 16.05 6.72
CA LYS A 2 40.73 16.01 5.38
C LYS A 2 39.24 16.28 5.49
N THR A 3 38.76 17.35 4.87
CA THR A 3 37.31 17.59 4.70
C THR A 3 36.72 16.40 3.97
N LEU A 4 36.10 15.50 4.73
CA LEU A 4 35.40 14.36 4.17
C LEU A 4 34.34 14.91 3.21
N ASN A 5 34.44 14.53 1.92
CA ASN A 5 33.49 15.02 0.94
C ASN A 5 32.09 14.52 1.32
N LEU A 6 31.26 15.40 1.86
CA LEU A 6 29.94 15.07 2.41
C LEU A 6 29.04 14.31 1.42
N ASN A 7 29.25 14.58 0.12
CA ASN A 7 28.54 13.88 -0.95
C ASN A 7 29.03 12.44 -1.14
N PHE A 8 30.34 12.21 -1.01
CA PHE A 8 30.90 10.86 -1.05
C PHE A 8 30.44 10.04 0.13
N PHE A 9 30.48 10.63 1.33
CA PHE A 9 30.01 9.99 2.55
C PHE A 9 28.52 9.60 2.45
N LYS A 10 27.63 10.53 2.04
CA LYS A 10 26.19 10.23 1.86
C LYS A 10 25.94 9.09 0.86
N LYS A 11 26.69 9.04 -0.25
CA LYS A 11 26.60 7.96 -1.23
C LYS A 11 27.03 6.62 -0.64
N THR A 12 28.12 6.60 0.10
CA THR A 12 28.63 5.36 0.75
C THR A 12 27.65 4.82 1.80
N VAL A 13 27.08 5.70 2.62
CA VAL A 13 26.02 5.35 3.60
C VAL A 13 24.82 4.72 2.88
N PHE A 14 24.37 5.34 1.82
CA PHE A 14 23.21 4.87 1.05
C PHE A 14 23.46 3.49 0.43
N VAL A 15 24.60 3.31 -0.23
CA VAL A 15 24.97 2.02 -0.84
C VAL A 15 25.14 0.93 0.22
N GLY A 16 25.79 1.23 1.34
CA GLY A 16 25.94 0.29 2.45
C GLY A 16 24.60 -0.16 3.04
N ALA A 17 23.67 0.78 3.24
CA ALA A 17 22.32 0.48 3.71
C ALA A 17 21.54 -0.40 2.73
N LEU A 18 21.63 -0.10 1.42
CA LEU A 18 20.98 -0.93 0.39
C LEU A 18 21.55 -2.35 0.31
N LEU A 19 22.88 -2.49 0.41
CA LEU A 19 23.53 -3.81 0.42
C LEU A 19 23.12 -4.62 1.65
N ALA A 20 23.08 -4.02 2.82
CA ALA A 20 22.64 -4.67 4.05
C ALA A 20 21.19 -5.12 3.96
N ALA A 21 20.29 -4.26 3.53
CA ALA A 21 18.89 -4.59 3.34
C ALA A 21 18.69 -5.67 2.27
N GLY A 22 19.38 -5.55 1.13
CA GLY A 22 19.32 -6.53 0.04
C GLY A 22 19.82 -7.91 0.46
N THR A 23 20.94 -7.97 1.16
CA THR A 23 21.49 -9.25 1.69
C THR A 23 20.52 -9.88 2.69
N TRP A 24 19.97 -9.08 3.62
CA TRP A 24 18.97 -9.58 4.57
C TRP A 24 17.73 -10.14 3.86
N LEU A 25 17.20 -9.41 2.87
CA LEU A 25 16.03 -9.85 2.12
C LEU A 25 16.29 -11.12 1.31
N LEU A 26 17.50 -11.29 0.73
CA LEU A 26 17.90 -12.52 0.06
C LEU A 26 17.93 -13.69 1.03
N VAL A 27 18.56 -13.54 2.20
CA VAL A 27 18.61 -14.57 3.23
C VAL A 27 17.20 -14.93 3.69
N ALA A 28 16.38 -13.94 4.01
CA ALA A 28 15.01 -14.16 4.46
C ALA A 28 14.16 -14.87 3.40
N SER A 29 14.31 -14.50 2.12
CA SER A 29 13.62 -15.16 1.01
C SER A 29 14.07 -16.61 0.82
N TYR A 30 15.37 -16.89 0.97
CA TYR A 30 15.92 -18.24 0.87
C TYR A 30 15.34 -19.18 1.94
N TYR A 31 15.18 -18.67 3.17
CA TYR A 31 14.60 -19.45 4.28
C TYR A 31 13.07 -19.38 4.36
N GLY A 32 12.41 -18.65 3.46
CA GLY A 32 10.96 -18.49 3.47
C GLY A 32 10.43 -17.66 4.63
N TRP A 33 11.24 -16.78 5.21
CA TRP A 33 10.81 -15.91 6.32
C TRP A 33 9.98 -14.73 5.80
N PRO A 34 8.78 -14.49 6.37
CA PRO A 34 7.96 -13.36 6.00
C PRO A 34 8.51 -12.07 6.61
N VAL A 35 9.29 -11.31 5.84
CA VAL A 35 9.91 -10.05 6.29
C VAL A 35 9.41 -8.86 5.47
N SER A 36 9.33 -7.70 6.09
CA SER A 36 8.96 -6.45 5.43
C SER A 36 10.18 -5.79 4.78
N THR A 37 10.11 -5.55 3.48
CA THR A 37 11.14 -4.81 2.74
C THR A 37 11.32 -3.38 3.28
N THR A 38 10.23 -2.70 3.58
CA THR A 38 10.26 -1.32 4.10
C THR A 38 10.94 -1.25 5.48
N HIS A 39 10.58 -2.15 6.41
CA HIS A 39 11.23 -2.24 7.72
C HIS A 39 12.73 -2.51 7.59
N SER A 40 13.11 -3.42 6.69
CA SER A 40 14.51 -3.78 6.46
C SER A 40 15.33 -2.60 5.93
N ILE A 41 14.79 -1.85 4.97
CA ILE A 41 15.46 -0.68 4.39
C ILE A 41 15.59 0.44 5.42
N VAL A 42 14.52 0.77 6.15
CA VAL A 42 14.53 1.81 7.18
C VAL A 42 15.51 1.43 8.30
N GLY A 43 15.47 0.18 8.78
CA GLY A 43 16.40 -0.33 9.79
C GLY A 43 17.86 -0.26 9.34
N ALA A 44 18.14 -0.62 8.07
CA ALA A 44 19.49 -0.56 7.50
C ALA A 44 20.02 0.87 7.43
N ILE A 45 19.18 1.84 7.01
CA ILE A 45 19.55 3.25 6.95
C ILE A 45 19.83 3.80 8.36
N ILE A 46 18.96 3.51 9.32
CA ILE A 46 19.12 3.96 10.71
C ILE A 46 20.38 3.33 11.32
N GLY A 47 20.54 2.01 11.19
CA GLY A 47 21.70 1.29 11.72
C GLY A 47 23.02 1.81 11.14
N PHE A 48 23.08 2.01 9.83
CA PHE A 48 24.27 2.55 9.20
C PHE A 48 24.55 4.01 9.63
N ALA A 49 23.51 4.85 9.72
CA ALA A 49 23.69 6.22 10.19
C ALA A 49 24.19 6.27 11.64
N ALA A 50 23.62 5.46 12.53
CA ALA A 50 24.00 5.40 13.94
C ALA A 50 25.44 4.92 14.14
N VAL A 51 25.86 3.88 13.39
CA VAL A 51 27.22 3.31 13.53
C VAL A 51 28.25 4.09 12.72
N GLY A 52 27.91 4.49 11.48
CA GLY A 52 28.85 5.14 10.57
C GLY A 52 29.05 6.64 10.79
N VAL A 53 28.03 7.33 11.32
CA VAL A 53 28.05 8.79 11.56
C VAL A 53 28.01 9.12 13.06
N GLY A 54 27.20 8.41 13.79
CA GLY A 54 26.94 8.61 15.21
C GLY A 54 25.45 8.62 15.51
N VAL A 55 25.11 8.24 16.73
CA VAL A 55 23.72 8.14 17.20
C VAL A 55 22.99 9.49 17.12
N ASP A 56 23.72 10.59 17.30
CA ASP A 56 23.17 11.97 17.25
C ASP A 56 22.82 12.41 15.82
N ALA A 57 23.30 11.71 14.79
CA ALA A 57 22.96 11.98 13.39
C ALA A 57 21.58 11.41 13.00
N VAL A 58 20.97 10.61 13.85
CA VAL A 58 19.66 10.01 13.63
C VAL A 58 18.56 10.90 14.23
N GLU A 59 17.61 11.30 13.39
CA GLU A 59 16.44 12.05 13.86
C GLU A 59 15.43 11.12 14.56
N TRP A 60 15.69 10.79 15.82
CA TRP A 60 14.90 9.82 16.60
C TRP A 60 13.40 10.16 16.67
N GLY A 61 13.04 11.44 16.62
CA GLY A 61 11.63 11.85 16.55
C GLY A 61 10.93 11.35 15.27
N LYS A 62 11.61 11.41 14.12
CA LYS A 62 11.11 10.84 12.87
C LYS A 62 11.05 9.32 12.92
N VAL A 63 12.06 8.68 13.49
CA VAL A 63 12.07 7.22 13.66
C VAL A 63 10.89 6.78 14.51
N GLY A 64 10.63 7.47 15.63
CA GLY A 64 9.47 7.19 16.49
C GLY A 64 8.14 7.32 15.74
N GLY A 65 7.99 8.33 14.88
CA GLY A 65 6.82 8.50 14.01
C GLY A 65 6.64 7.35 13.01
N ILE A 66 7.74 6.89 12.41
CA ILE A 66 7.73 5.75 11.47
C ILE A 66 7.32 4.48 12.21
N VAL A 67 7.94 4.17 13.35
CA VAL A 67 7.62 2.99 14.16
C VAL A 67 6.16 3.05 14.64
N GLY A 68 5.69 4.22 15.09
CA GLY A 68 4.30 4.43 15.45
C GLY A 68 3.34 4.12 14.29
N SER A 69 3.69 4.53 13.07
CA SER A 69 2.88 4.23 11.88
C SER A 69 2.78 2.73 11.58
N TRP A 70 3.79 1.93 11.92
CA TRP A 70 3.78 0.47 11.75
C TRP A 70 2.74 -0.23 12.62
N VAL A 71 2.33 0.38 13.71
CA VAL A 71 1.26 -0.12 14.59
C VAL A 71 -0.09 0.47 14.18
N VAL A 72 -0.16 1.78 14.01
CA VAL A 72 -1.41 2.49 13.73
C VAL A 72 -2.00 2.08 12.36
N THR A 73 -1.16 1.96 11.33
CA THR A 73 -1.63 1.65 9.97
C THR A 73 -2.30 0.28 9.88
N PRO A 74 -1.72 -0.84 10.38
CA PRO A 74 -2.39 -2.14 10.36
C PRO A 74 -3.68 -2.17 11.17
N VAL A 75 -3.72 -1.48 12.32
CA VAL A 75 -4.94 -1.41 13.14
C VAL A 75 -6.05 -0.72 12.39
N LEU A 76 -5.80 0.45 11.80
CA LEU A 76 -6.79 1.18 11.01
C LEU A 76 -7.22 0.38 9.77
N ALA A 77 -6.26 -0.23 9.06
CA ALA A 77 -6.55 -1.07 7.92
C ALA A 77 -7.41 -2.29 8.30
N GLY A 78 -7.12 -2.93 9.44
CA GLY A 78 -7.89 -4.04 9.97
C GLY A 78 -9.33 -3.65 10.32
N ILE A 79 -9.52 -2.50 10.96
CA ILE A 79 -10.86 -1.97 11.27
C ILE A 79 -11.66 -1.71 9.98
N LEU A 80 -11.05 -1.04 9.01
CA LEU A 80 -11.71 -0.75 7.73
C LEU A 80 -12.03 -2.04 6.95
N ALA A 81 -11.09 -2.98 6.90
CA ALA A 81 -11.33 -4.28 6.26
C ALA A 81 -12.46 -5.05 6.93
N TYR A 82 -12.51 -5.04 8.26
CA TYR A 82 -13.60 -5.65 9.03
C TYR A 82 -14.96 -5.01 8.70
N LEU A 83 -15.05 -3.68 8.66
CA LEU A 83 -16.29 -2.98 8.33
C LEU A 83 -16.75 -3.29 6.90
N ILE A 84 -15.83 -3.31 5.93
CA ILE A 84 -16.14 -3.66 4.54
C ILE A 84 -16.59 -5.12 4.46
N PHE A 85 -15.89 -6.04 5.12
CA PHE A 85 -16.24 -7.45 5.14
C PHE A 85 -17.63 -7.66 5.76
N MET A 86 -17.91 -7.07 6.91
CA MET A 86 -19.21 -7.16 7.57
C MET A 86 -20.34 -6.58 6.71
N SER A 87 -20.07 -5.49 5.97
CA SER A 87 -21.04 -4.94 5.03
C SER A 87 -21.33 -5.91 3.88
N ALA A 88 -20.29 -6.52 3.30
CA ALA A 88 -20.45 -7.53 2.25
C ALA A 88 -21.18 -8.79 2.77
N GLN A 89 -20.83 -9.24 3.98
CA GLN A 89 -21.48 -10.38 4.62
C GLN A 89 -22.98 -10.14 4.74
N ARG A 90 -23.40 -9.00 5.31
CA ARG A 90 -24.81 -8.68 5.51
C ARG A 90 -25.58 -8.37 4.24
N LEU A 91 -24.95 -7.69 3.28
CA LEU A 91 -25.63 -7.22 2.06
C LEU A 91 -25.65 -8.26 0.94
N ILE A 92 -24.73 -9.23 0.97
CA ILE A 92 -24.59 -10.21 -0.10
C ILE A 92 -24.79 -11.63 0.41
N PHE A 93 -23.98 -12.08 1.38
CA PHE A 93 -23.91 -13.48 1.76
C PHE A 93 -25.07 -13.92 2.67
N ASP A 94 -25.44 -13.13 3.69
CA ASP A 94 -26.49 -13.46 4.65
C ASP A 94 -27.89 -13.09 4.13
N THR A 95 -28.15 -13.35 2.85
CA THR A 95 -29.42 -12.98 2.20
C THR A 95 -30.02 -14.20 1.48
N GLU A 96 -31.33 -14.17 1.27
CA GLU A 96 -32.05 -15.25 0.59
C GLU A 96 -31.56 -15.49 -0.85
N ASN A 97 -31.02 -14.47 -1.51
CA ASN A 97 -30.50 -14.58 -2.86
C ASN A 97 -29.14 -13.89 -3.02
N PRO A 98 -28.05 -14.55 -2.58
CA PRO A 98 -26.69 -13.98 -2.62
C PRO A 98 -26.25 -13.55 -4.02
N LEU A 99 -26.63 -14.30 -5.06
CA LEU A 99 -26.25 -13.95 -6.44
C LEU A 99 -26.90 -12.67 -6.93
N ALA A 100 -28.19 -12.47 -6.67
CA ALA A 100 -28.87 -11.24 -7.04
C ALA A 100 -28.30 -10.03 -6.32
N ASN A 101 -27.99 -10.19 -5.03
CA ASN A 101 -27.37 -9.15 -4.22
C ASN A 101 -25.91 -8.90 -4.63
N ALA A 102 -25.15 -9.93 -4.98
CA ALA A 102 -23.81 -9.78 -5.55
C ALA A 102 -23.84 -8.93 -6.84
N LYS A 103 -24.77 -9.22 -7.75
CA LYS A 103 -24.95 -8.43 -9.00
C LYS A 103 -25.24 -6.94 -8.72
N LYS A 104 -25.89 -6.64 -7.59
CA LYS A 104 -26.21 -5.27 -7.17
C LYS A 104 -25.07 -4.57 -6.46
N TYR A 105 -24.40 -5.23 -5.53
CA TYR A 105 -23.44 -4.58 -4.62
C TYR A 105 -21.98 -4.73 -5.03
N VAL A 106 -21.56 -5.81 -5.70
CA VAL A 106 -20.16 -6.01 -6.10
C VAL A 106 -19.62 -4.88 -7.00
N PRO A 107 -20.38 -4.34 -7.99
CA PRO A 107 -19.89 -3.21 -8.77
C PRO A 107 -19.57 -1.97 -7.93
N PHE A 108 -20.31 -1.76 -6.82
CA PHE A 108 -20.03 -0.67 -5.89
C PHE A 108 -18.72 -0.89 -5.13
N TYR A 109 -18.48 -2.11 -4.62
CA TYR A 109 -17.21 -2.44 -3.96
C TYR A 109 -16.02 -2.34 -4.92
N MET A 110 -16.20 -2.75 -6.17
CA MET A 110 -15.17 -2.60 -7.21
C MET A 110 -14.87 -1.13 -7.49
N ALA A 111 -15.91 -0.28 -7.63
CA ALA A 111 -15.74 1.16 -7.82
C ALA A 111 -15.05 1.82 -6.64
N PHE A 112 -15.42 1.44 -5.41
CA PHE A 112 -14.80 1.95 -4.19
C PHE A 112 -13.32 1.57 -4.09
N ALA A 113 -12.97 0.31 -4.37
CA ALA A 113 -11.58 -0.14 -4.38
C ALA A 113 -10.77 0.60 -5.47
N ALA A 114 -11.34 0.74 -6.67
CA ALA A 114 -10.71 1.47 -7.76
C ALA A 114 -10.50 2.95 -7.42
N LEU A 115 -11.47 3.60 -6.75
CA LEU A 115 -11.35 4.97 -6.28
C LEU A 115 -10.17 5.14 -5.32
N MET A 116 -10.07 4.26 -4.32
CA MET A 116 -9.00 4.32 -3.33
C MET A 116 -7.62 4.09 -3.96
N MET A 117 -7.49 3.09 -4.83
CA MET A 117 -6.24 2.82 -5.54
C MET A 117 -5.86 3.97 -6.47
N ALA A 118 -6.81 4.50 -7.23
CA ALA A 118 -6.58 5.63 -8.13
C ALA A 118 -6.16 6.88 -7.35
N LEU A 119 -6.83 7.21 -6.23
CA LEU A 119 -6.45 8.34 -5.37
C LEU A 119 -5.01 8.22 -4.87
N VAL A 120 -4.62 7.07 -4.35
CA VAL A 120 -3.23 6.85 -3.90
C VAL A 120 -2.24 6.98 -5.05
N THR A 121 -2.54 6.40 -6.20
CA THR A 121 -1.67 6.46 -7.39
C THR A 121 -1.51 7.89 -7.89
N VAL A 122 -2.61 8.63 -8.03
CA VAL A 122 -2.59 9.99 -8.59
C VAL A 122 -1.97 10.98 -7.59
N THR A 123 -2.28 10.88 -6.29
CA THR A 123 -1.79 11.81 -5.27
C THR A 123 -0.35 11.55 -4.84
N LYS A 124 0.11 10.30 -4.84
CA LYS A 124 1.46 9.91 -4.37
C LYS A 124 2.34 9.38 -5.50
N GLY A 125 1.78 8.54 -6.39
CA GLY A 125 2.55 7.93 -7.47
C GLY A 125 2.98 8.94 -8.52
N LEU A 126 2.07 9.78 -9.04
CA LEU A 126 2.38 10.73 -10.11
C LEU A 126 3.30 11.89 -9.68
N THR A 127 3.28 12.27 -8.41
CA THR A 127 4.23 13.25 -7.86
C THR A 127 5.69 12.78 -7.98
N HIS A 128 5.93 11.48 -7.88
CA HIS A 128 7.28 10.90 -8.06
C HIS A 128 7.78 10.97 -9.51
N VAL A 129 6.87 11.09 -10.47
CA VAL A 129 7.18 11.22 -11.90
C VAL A 129 7.19 12.71 -12.35
N GLY A 130 7.06 13.64 -11.39
CA GLY A 130 7.09 15.09 -11.64
C GLY A 130 5.76 15.67 -12.10
N LEU A 131 4.67 14.90 -12.11
CA LEU A 131 3.34 15.38 -12.44
C LEU A 131 2.63 15.84 -11.15
N ASN A 132 2.56 17.16 -10.98
CA ASN A 132 1.86 17.79 -9.86
C ASN A 132 0.47 18.23 -10.30
N LEU A 133 -0.53 17.40 -10.04
CA LEU A 133 -1.92 17.69 -10.31
C LEU A 133 -2.55 18.44 -9.12
N SER A 134 -3.53 19.28 -9.39
CA SER A 134 -4.33 19.92 -8.33
C SER A 134 -5.20 18.87 -7.61
N SER A 135 -5.61 19.18 -6.37
CA SER A 135 -6.49 18.28 -5.62
C SER A 135 -7.78 17.96 -6.37
N GLU A 136 -8.35 18.95 -7.05
CA GLU A 136 -9.56 18.76 -7.87
C GLU A 136 -9.33 17.79 -9.03
N GLN A 137 -8.22 17.93 -9.75
CA GLN A 137 -7.84 17.02 -10.83
C GLN A 137 -7.63 15.59 -10.32
N ASN A 138 -7.00 15.43 -9.16
CA ASN A 138 -6.81 14.13 -8.52
C ASN A 138 -8.13 13.43 -8.24
N PHE A 139 -9.11 14.15 -7.67
CA PHE A 139 -10.44 13.60 -7.40
C PHE A 139 -11.25 13.31 -8.67
N MET A 140 -11.15 14.16 -9.68
CA MET A 140 -11.83 13.95 -10.97
C MET A 140 -11.30 12.70 -11.69
N ILE A 141 -9.98 12.54 -11.78
CA ILE A 141 -9.35 11.37 -12.41
C ILE A 141 -9.70 10.09 -11.64
N ALA A 142 -9.56 10.11 -10.32
CA ALA A 142 -9.87 8.94 -9.49
C ALA A 142 -11.36 8.57 -9.56
N GLY A 143 -12.25 9.57 -9.54
CA GLY A 143 -13.68 9.36 -9.71
C GLY A 143 -14.06 8.81 -11.09
N GLY A 144 -13.42 9.30 -12.15
CA GLY A 144 -13.57 8.79 -13.50
C GLY A 144 -13.16 7.31 -13.62
N ILE A 145 -12.00 6.95 -13.07
CA ILE A 145 -11.52 5.56 -13.03
C ILE A 145 -12.50 4.67 -12.25
N ALA A 146 -12.96 5.14 -11.07
CA ALA A 146 -13.91 4.40 -10.24
C ALA A 146 -15.24 4.16 -10.99
N ALA A 147 -15.75 5.16 -11.69
CA ALA A 147 -16.98 5.04 -12.49
C ALA A 147 -16.82 4.01 -13.63
N ILE A 148 -15.69 4.06 -14.35
CA ILE A 148 -15.39 3.09 -15.43
C ILE A 148 -15.32 1.68 -14.86
N VAL A 149 -14.60 1.46 -13.75
CA VAL A 149 -14.47 0.14 -13.12
C VAL A 149 -15.82 -0.34 -12.58
N GLY A 150 -16.62 0.53 -11.98
CA GLY A 150 -17.96 0.19 -11.49
C GLY A 150 -18.89 -0.25 -12.62
N VAL A 151 -18.88 0.46 -13.76
CA VAL A 151 -19.68 0.09 -14.96
C VAL A 151 -19.16 -1.22 -15.54
N ALA A 152 -17.85 -1.37 -15.71
CA ALA A 152 -17.25 -2.60 -16.20
C ALA A 152 -17.59 -3.80 -15.28
N GLY A 153 -17.51 -3.60 -13.96
CA GLY A 153 -17.90 -4.60 -12.97
C GLY A 153 -19.37 -4.99 -13.06
N LYS A 154 -20.26 -4.02 -13.27
CA LYS A 154 -21.69 -4.28 -13.48
C LYS A 154 -21.94 -5.13 -14.73
N ILE A 155 -21.25 -4.81 -15.84
CA ILE A 155 -21.35 -5.58 -17.09
C ILE A 155 -20.79 -6.98 -16.90
N ALA A 156 -19.64 -7.11 -16.25
CA ALA A 156 -18.99 -8.40 -16.04
C ALA A 156 -19.87 -9.33 -15.17
N ILE A 157 -20.35 -8.82 -14.02
CA ILE A 157 -21.13 -9.65 -13.10
C ILE A 157 -22.54 -9.96 -13.62
N SER A 158 -23.10 -9.14 -14.51
CA SER A 158 -24.40 -9.42 -15.13
C SER A 158 -24.36 -10.68 -16.01
N ARG A 159 -23.16 -11.02 -16.55
CA ARG A 159 -22.94 -12.20 -17.38
C ARG A 159 -22.70 -13.49 -16.57
N VAL A 160 -22.52 -13.36 -15.26
CA VAL A 160 -22.35 -14.53 -14.40
C VAL A 160 -23.68 -15.26 -14.29
N TYR A 161 -23.71 -16.49 -14.75
CA TYR A 161 -24.84 -17.42 -14.63
C TYR A 161 -24.36 -18.62 -13.83
N ILE A 162 -25.11 -18.98 -12.83
CA ILE A 162 -24.88 -20.23 -12.09
C ILE A 162 -25.77 -21.26 -12.74
N ASP A 163 -25.18 -22.29 -13.33
CA ASP A 163 -25.92 -23.44 -13.83
C ASP A 163 -26.59 -24.15 -12.63
N PRO A 164 -27.94 -24.26 -12.62
CA PRO A 164 -28.63 -24.94 -11.51
C PRO A 164 -28.34 -26.45 -11.44
N GLN A 165 -27.62 -27.00 -12.44
CA GLN A 165 -27.30 -28.43 -12.55
C GLN A 165 -25.82 -28.73 -12.30
N ALA A 166 -25.01 -27.73 -11.94
CA ALA A 166 -23.61 -27.93 -11.60
C ALA A 166 -23.48 -28.21 -10.08
N ASP A 167 -23.88 -29.39 -9.65
CA ASP A 167 -23.52 -30.02 -8.38
C ASP A 167 -22.37 -31.01 -8.59
#